data_b894880e9459fe822701df7b3e88fab3
#
_entry.id   b894880e9459fe822701df7b3e88fab3
#
_cell.length_a   1.000
_cell.length_b   1.000
_cell.length_c   1.000
_cell.angle_alpha   90.00
_cell.angle_beta   90.00
_cell.angle_gamma   90.00
#
_symmetry.space_group_name_H-M   'P 1'
#
loop_
_entity.id
_entity.type
_entity.pdbx_description
1 polymer ?
#
loop_
_entity_poly.entity_id
_entity_poly.type
_entity_poly.pdbx_seq_one_letter_code
_entity_poly.pdbx_strand_id
1 'polypeptide(L)'
;MSRKSSKQFSGGKLNKKHKFFLNPYQDCAFTKCPKCETKTKIRKFLLVIHVEPQQLFLLNKQCKYCAECDLIIAKKQEVESLMAAGLSQTNPRIMGNDYLVIGTVERKDWKAGNGGSLSAHEIVERMSVFKDQWNFEVIPPGWYPS
;
A
#
# COMPACT_ATOMS: atom_id res chain seq x y z
N MET A 1 -13.80 12.84 -3.27
CA MET A 1 -13.88 12.38 -2.85
C MET A 1 -13.81 11.98 -2.20
N SER A 2 -14.04 12.06 -1.78
CA SER A 2 -14.17 11.62 -1.08
C SER A 2 -14.03 11.08 -0.40
N ARG A 3 -14.12 11.15 -0.01
CA ARG A 3 -13.91 10.56 0.78
C ARG A 3 -13.91 9.55 1.29
N LYS A 4 -14.07 9.53 1.09
CA LYS A 4 -13.92 8.37 1.65
C LYS A 4 -13.59 8.31 3.03
N SER A 5 -14.11 9.19 3.75
CA SER A 5 -13.92 9.27 5.18
C SER A 5 -14.38 8.01 5.88
N SER A 6 -15.35 7.32 5.33
CA SER A 6 -15.81 6.08 5.92
C SER A 6 -14.72 5.01 5.91
N LYS A 7 -13.73 5.19 5.05
CA LYS A 7 -12.63 4.24 4.98
C LYS A 7 -11.43 4.68 5.77
N GLN A 8 -11.50 5.83 6.40
CA GLN A 8 -10.38 6.28 7.19
C GLN A 8 -10.17 5.40 8.39
N PHE A 9 -8.92 5.08 8.63
CA PHE A 9 -8.53 4.30 9.78
C PHE A 9 -7.94 5.25 10.80
N SER A 10 -8.51 5.28 12.00
CA SER A 10 -8.13 6.26 13.00
C SER A 10 -7.20 5.72 14.07
N GLY A 11 -6.68 4.53 13.91
CA GLY A 11 -5.94 3.88 14.96
C GLY A 11 -4.47 4.25 15.10
N GLY A 12 -3.87 4.84 14.08
CA GLY A 12 -2.46 5.13 14.13
C GLY A 12 -2.12 6.29 15.03
N LYS A 13 -1.09 6.12 15.86
CA LYS A 13 -0.63 7.17 16.77
C LYS A 13 0.50 8.00 16.21
N LEU A 14 1.19 7.49 15.20
CA LEU A 14 2.30 8.20 14.59
C LEU A 14 1.80 9.20 13.56
N ASN A 15 2.65 10.16 13.24
CA ASN A 15 2.32 11.12 12.19
C ASN A 15 2.08 10.41 10.88
N LYS A 16 1.19 10.96 10.06
CA LYS A 16 0.95 10.42 8.74
C LYS A 16 2.20 10.54 7.88
N LYS A 17 2.44 9.54 7.06
CA LYS A 17 3.60 9.50 6.16
C LYS A 17 3.19 8.99 4.79
N HIS A 18 3.77 9.59 3.77
CA HIS A 18 3.65 9.13 2.39
C HIS A 18 2.25 9.25 1.81
N LYS A 19 2.23 9.41 0.50
CA LYS A 19 1.02 9.23 -0.29
C LYS A 19 1.10 7.88 -0.95
N PHE A 20 -0.02 7.30 -1.30
CA PHE A 20 -0.05 5.95 -1.83
C PHE A 20 -0.92 5.86 -3.07
N PHE A 21 -0.42 5.16 -4.08
CA PHE A 21 -1.17 4.87 -5.30
C PHE A 21 -1.12 3.38 -5.54
N LEU A 22 -2.28 2.74 -5.51
CA LEU A 22 -2.39 1.32 -5.83
C LEU A 22 -2.60 1.21 -7.34
N ASN A 23 -1.53 0.88 -8.05
CA ASN A 23 -1.50 0.89 -9.51
C ASN A 23 -2.25 -0.30 -10.09
N PRO A 24 -3.39 -0.09 -10.74
CA PRO A 24 -4.14 -1.20 -11.33
C PRO A 24 -3.67 -1.56 -12.74
N TYR A 25 -2.74 -0.83 -13.30
CA TYR A 25 -2.32 -1.00 -14.69
C TYR A 25 -1.14 -1.96 -14.78
N GLN A 26 -1.40 -3.16 -15.29
CA GLN A 26 -0.37 -4.20 -15.33
C GLN A 26 0.81 -3.83 -16.22
N ASP A 27 0.53 -3.11 -17.29
CA ASP A 27 1.55 -2.79 -18.28
C ASP A 27 2.28 -1.48 -18.01
N CYS A 28 1.97 -0.82 -16.92
CA CYS A 28 2.61 0.44 -16.60
C CYS A 28 3.45 0.30 -15.33
N ALA A 29 4.76 0.45 -15.47
CA ALA A 29 5.67 0.29 -14.34
C ALA A 29 5.89 1.57 -13.56
N PHE A 30 5.44 2.71 -14.08
CA PHE A 30 5.64 4.02 -13.44
C PHE A 30 7.12 4.25 -13.08
N THR A 31 7.97 4.11 -14.09
CA THR A 31 9.39 4.44 -13.91
C THR A 31 9.58 5.93 -13.71
N LYS A 32 8.56 6.72 -14.05
CA LYS A 32 8.49 8.14 -13.75
C LYS A 32 7.22 8.39 -12.94
N CYS A 33 7.30 9.33 -12.01
CA CYS A 33 6.14 9.68 -11.21
C CYS A 33 5.03 10.25 -12.08
N PRO A 34 3.80 9.75 -11.96
CA PRO A 34 2.71 10.28 -12.78
C PRO A 34 2.32 11.71 -12.42
N LYS A 35 2.76 12.20 -11.27
CA LYS A 35 2.44 13.55 -10.83
C LYS A 35 3.51 14.56 -11.24
N CYS A 36 4.78 14.28 -10.95
CA CYS A 36 5.85 15.25 -11.13
C CYS A 36 6.89 14.84 -12.17
N GLU A 37 6.74 13.64 -12.73
CA GLU A 37 7.61 13.07 -13.76
C GLU A 37 9.05 12.82 -13.33
N THR A 38 9.34 12.95 -12.05
CA THR A 38 10.65 12.58 -11.51
C THR A 38 10.82 11.07 -11.62
N LYS A 39 12.02 10.64 -11.91
CA LYS A 39 12.34 9.22 -11.99
C LYS A 39 12.09 8.57 -10.64
N THR A 40 11.34 7.48 -10.62
CA THR A 40 11.06 6.76 -9.38
C THR A 40 12.20 5.84 -9.02
N LYS A 41 12.27 5.52 -7.72
CA LYS A 41 13.25 4.58 -7.18
C LYS A 41 12.53 3.35 -6.68
N ILE A 42 13.27 2.26 -6.51
CA ILE A 42 12.70 1.05 -5.94
C ILE A 42 13.02 1.03 -4.46
N ARG A 43 12.00 0.87 -3.63
CA ARG A 43 12.17 0.78 -2.17
C ARG A 43 11.22 -0.26 -1.62
N LYS A 44 11.64 -0.92 -0.55
CA LYS A 44 10.78 -1.86 0.16
C LYS A 44 10.06 -1.16 1.29
N PHE A 45 8.78 -1.43 1.39
CA PHE A 45 7.95 -0.90 2.46
C PHE A 45 7.19 -2.04 3.13
N LEU A 46 6.95 -1.88 4.41
CA LEU A 46 6.06 -2.78 5.12
C LEU A 46 4.68 -2.14 5.09
N LEU A 47 3.85 -2.62 4.19
CA LEU A 47 2.52 -2.07 3.99
C LEU A 47 1.55 -2.68 4.97
N VAL A 48 0.71 -1.85 5.56
CA VAL A 48 -0.36 -2.30 6.43
C VAL A 48 -1.63 -2.32 5.61
N ILE A 49 -2.27 -3.48 5.52
CA ILE A 49 -3.46 -3.67 4.71
C ILE A 49 -4.59 -4.09 5.63
N HIS A 50 -5.70 -3.36 5.55
CA HIS A 50 -6.91 -3.73 6.26
C HIS A 50 -7.76 -4.57 5.32
N VAL A 51 -8.11 -5.77 5.75
CA VAL A 51 -8.95 -6.69 4.98
C VAL A 51 -10.26 -6.89 5.73
N GLU A 52 -11.37 -6.74 5.02
CA GLU A 52 -12.67 -6.89 5.67
C GLU A 52 -12.83 -8.26 6.29
N PRO A 53 -13.50 -8.39 7.45
CA PRO A 53 -14.18 -7.32 8.16
C PRO A 53 -13.28 -6.51 9.10
N GLN A 54 -12.23 -7.10 9.69
CA GLN A 54 -11.41 -6.37 10.67
C GLN A 54 -10.01 -6.97 10.81
N GLN A 55 -9.45 -7.43 9.72
CA GLN A 55 -8.15 -8.07 9.77
C GLN A 55 -7.07 -7.13 9.27
N LEU A 56 -5.97 -7.05 9.99
CA LEU A 56 -4.79 -6.32 9.52
C LEU A 56 -3.77 -7.32 8.97
N PHE A 57 -3.19 -6.99 7.84
CA PHE A 57 -2.20 -7.82 7.19
C PHE A 57 -0.98 -6.95 6.88
N LEU A 58 0.20 -7.45 7.25
CA LEU A 58 1.45 -6.71 7.05
C LEU A 58 2.19 -7.34 5.88
N LEU A 59 2.47 -6.55 4.85
CA LEU A 59 3.07 -7.04 3.63
C LEU A 59 4.38 -6.32 3.34
N ASN A 60 5.48 -7.08 3.29
CA ASN A 60 6.78 -6.55 2.91
C ASN A 60 6.85 -6.52 1.38
N LYS A 61 6.77 -5.34 0.81
CA LYS A 61 6.60 -5.20 -0.63
C LYS A 61 7.60 -4.22 -1.22
N GLN A 62 8.22 -4.63 -2.32
CA GLN A 62 9.08 -3.75 -3.10
C GLN A 62 8.21 -2.89 -4.00
N CYS A 63 8.33 -1.58 -3.86
CA CYS A 63 7.47 -0.61 -4.54
C CYS A 63 8.29 0.40 -5.31
N LYS A 64 7.65 1.13 -6.21
CA LYS A 64 8.23 2.33 -6.78
C LYS A 64 7.97 3.49 -5.82
N TYR A 65 8.92 4.40 -5.73
CA TYR A 65 8.81 5.51 -4.81
C TYR A 65 9.28 6.80 -5.47
N CYS A 66 8.47 7.83 -5.39
CA CYS A 66 8.85 9.17 -5.82
C CYS A 66 9.22 10.00 -4.60
N ALA A 67 10.49 10.36 -4.48
CA ALA A 67 10.95 11.13 -3.34
C ALA A 67 10.41 12.56 -3.35
N GLU A 68 10.20 13.13 -4.53
CA GLU A 68 9.71 14.50 -4.64
C GLU A 68 8.29 14.64 -4.12
N CYS A 69 7.44 13.68 -4.45
CA CYS A 69 6.05 13.71 -4.03
C CYS A 69 5.81 12.94 -2.74
N ASP A 70 6.80 12.19 -2.29
CA ASP A 70 6.65 11.26 -1.17
C ASP A 70 5.52 10.27 -1.48
N LEU A 71 5.58 9.69 -2.66
CA LEU A 71 4.54 8.82 -3.19
C LEU A 71 5.03 7.40 -3.36
N ILE A 72 4.31 6.46 -2.74
CA ILE A 72 4.56 5.02 -2.90
C ILE A 72 3.61 4.50 -3.96
N ILE A 73 4.14 3.78 -4.94
CA ILE A 73 3.33 3.17 -6.01
C ILE A 73 3.54 1.68 -5.95
N ALA A 74 2.46 0.94 -5.71
CA ALA A 74 2.50 -0.52 -5.66
C ALA A 74 1.55 -1.09 -6.70
N LYS A 75 1.97 -2.14 -7.39
CA LYS A 75 1.11 -2.79 -8.38
C LYS A 75 0.02 -3.59 -7.68
N LYS A 76 -1.22 -3.28 -8.02
CA LYS A 76 -2.38 -3.92 -7.42
C LYS A 76 -2.32 -5.43 -7.57
N GLN A 77 -1.98 -5.91 -8.75
CA GLN A 77 -1.93 -7.34 -9.01
C GLN A 77 -0.88 -8.03 -8.14
N GLU A 78 0.27 -7.40 -7.97
CA GLU A 78 1.33 -7.97 -7.13
C GLU A 78 0.93 -7.98 -5.66
N VAL A 79 0.31 -6.91 -5.20
CA VAL A 79 -0.18 -6.84 -3.82
C VAL A 79 -1.20 -7.95 -3.58
N GLU A 80 -2.13 -8.13 -4.50
CA GLU A 80 -3.17 -9.14 -4.33
C GLU A 80 -2.61 -10.55 -4.38
N SER A 81 -1.65 -10.81 -5.26
CA SER A 81 -1.03 -12.13 -5.34
C SER A 81 -0.29 -12.49 -4.07
N LEU A 82 0.48 -11.54 -3.54
CA LEU A 82 1.23 -11.77 -2.30
C LEU A 82 0.30 -11.91 -1.10
N MET A 83 -0.75 -11.10 -1.07
CA MET A 83 -1.71 -11.17 0.01
C MET A 83 -2.45 -12.49 -0.01
N ALA A 84 -2.85 -12.96 -1.19
CA ALA A 84 -3.53 -14.25 -1.32
C ALA A 84 -2.62 -15.39 -0.86
N ALA A 85 -1.34 -15.35 -1.24
CA ALA A 85 -0.41 -16.37 -0.79
C ALA A 85 -0.28 -16.40 0.72
N GLY A 86 -0.18 -15.23 1.35
CA GLY A 86 -0.10 -15.15 2.80
C GLY A 86 -1.38 -15.58 3.49
N LEU A 87 -2.51 -15.13 3.01
CA LEU A 87 -3.80 -15.43 3.63
C LEU A 87 -4.18 -16.90 3.46
N SER A 88 -3.77 -17.54 2.37
CA SER A 88 -4.07 -18.96 2.18
C SER A 88 -3.45 -19.81 3.28
N GLN A 89 -2.37 -19.32 3.89
CA GLN A 89 -1.68 -20.01 4.96
C GLN A 89 -2.21 -19.62 6.35
N THR A 90 -2.71 -18.42 6.49
CA THR A 90 -3.06 -17.88 7.81
C THR A 90 -4.56 -17.71 8.03
N ASN A 91 -5.26 -17.21 7.03
CA ASN A 91 -6.69 -16.95 7.18
C ASN A 91 -7.39 -16.99 5.83
N PRO A 92 -7.58 -18.18 5.26
CA PRO A 92 -8.18 -18.28 3.92
C PRO A 92 -9.61 -17.76 3.82
N ARG A 93 -10.29 -17.60 4.96
CA ARG A 93 -11.68 -17.14 4.93
C ARG A 93 -11.86 -15.74 4.39
N ILE A 94 -10.83 -14.90 4.53
CA ILE A 94 -10.95 -13.51 4.11
C ILE A 94 -10.30 -13.25 2.75
N MET A 95 -9.79 -14.29 2.11
CA MET A 95 -9.25 -14.13 0.77
C MET A 95 -10.35 -13.67 -0.17
N GLY A 96 -10.03 -12.64 -0.98
CA GLY A 96 -11.00 -12.08 -1.89
C GLY A 96 -11.90 -11.01 -1.31
N ASN A 97 -11.82 -10.78 -0.01
CA ASN A 97 -12.60 -9.71 0.61
C ASN A 97 -12.04 -8.34 0.24
N ASP A 98 -12.86 -7.33 0.40
CA ASP A 98 -12.41 -5.96 0.17
C ASP A 98 -11.26 -5.61 1.10
N TYR A 99 -10.35 -4.82 0.60
CA TYR A 99 -9.19 -4.42 1.38
C TYR A 99 -8.80 -2.98 1.08
N LEU A 100 -7.99 -2.40 1.97
CA LEU A 100 -7.45 -1.07 1.78
C LEU A 100 -6.04 -1.04 2.35
N VAL A 101 -5.07 -0.55 1.56
CA VAL A 101 -3.71 -0.35 2.03
C VAL A 101 -3.69 0.97 2.78
N ILE A 102 -3.48 0.93 4.09
CA ILE A 102 -3.73 2.09 4.95
C ILE A 102 -2.47 2.82 5.42
N GLY A 103 -1.32 2.17 5.40
CA GLY A 103 -0.12 2.83 5.88
C GLY A 103 1.08 1.92 5.85
N THR A 104 2.11 2.31 6.61
CA THR A 104 3.37 1.58 6.68
C THR A 104 3.83 1.44 8.12
N VAL A 105 4.70 0.44 8.34
CA VAL A 105 5.40 0.25 9.60
C VAL A 105 6.90 0.34 9.30
N GLU A 106 7.65 0.99 10.19
CA GLU A 106 9.09 1.07 10.02
C GLU A 106 9.71 -0.32 10.17
N ARG A 107 10.74 -0.59 9.35
CA ARG A 107 11.39 -1.88 9.40
C ARG A 107 11.95 -2.22 10.77
N LYS A 108 12.52 -1.22 11.44
CA LYS A 108 13.09 -1.45 12.77
C LYS A 108 12.03 -1.91 13.76
N ASP A 109 10.81 -1.39 13.64
CA ASP A 109 9.72 -1.78 14.52
C ASP A 109 9.26 -3.20 14.25
N TRP A 110 9.26 -3.59 12.98
CA TRP A 110 8.90 -4.94 12.59
C TRP A 110 9.90 -5.95 13.16
N LYS A 111 11.19 -5.63 13.03
CA LYS A 111 12.23 -6.53 13.55
C LYS A 111 12.20 -6.62 15.05
N ALA A 112 11.93 -5.51 15.72
CA ALA A 112 11.83 -5.51 17.18
C ALA A 112 10.66 -6.36 17.66
N GLY A 113 9.70 -6.63 16.81
CA GLY A 113 8.53 -7.42 17.13
C GLY A 113 8.70 -8.91 16.90
N ASN A 114 9.79 -9.48 17.40
CA ASN A 114 9.97 -10.93 17.41
C ASN A 114 9.97 -11.59 16.04
N GLY A 115 10.87 -11.13 15.20
CA GLY A 115 11.04 -11.77 13.91
C GLY A 115 9.96 -11.48 12.91
N GLY A 116 9.31 -10.34 13.06
CA GLY A 116 8.35 -9.90 12.07
C GLY A 116 6.92 -10.28 12.37
N SER A 117 6.67 -10.76 13.57
CA SER A 117 5.32 -11.12 13.98
C SER A 117 4.80 -10.02 14.91
N LEU A 118 3.92 -9.18 14.41
CA LEU A 118 3.28 -8.15 15.22
C LEU A 118 1.80 -8.45 15.35
N SER A 119 1.26 -8.27 16.55
CA SER A 119 -0.17 -8.37 16.74
C SER A 119 -0.87 -7.19 16.09
N ALA A 120 -2.18 -7.29 15.90
CA ALA A 120 -2.95 -6.19 15.34
C ALA A 120 -2.79 -4.93 16.19
N HIS A 121 -2.78 -5.09 17.52
CA HIS A 121 -2.61 -3.95 18.40
C HIS A 121 -1.25 -3.28 18.22
N GLU A 122 -0.21 -4.08 18.08
CA GLU A 122 1.14 -3.56 17.87
C GLU A 122 1.26 -2.85 16.53
N ILE A 123 0.60 -3.39 15.50
CA ILE A 123 0.61 -2.75 14.19
C ILE A 123 -0.03 -1.36 14.29
N VAL A 124 -1.19 -1.28 14.94
CA VAL A 124 -1.88 0.01 15.11
C VAL A 124 -0.99 1.02 15.84
N GLU A 125 -0.28 0.56 16.87
CA GLU A 125 0.59 1.43 17.65
C GLU A 125 1.78 1.95 16.85
N ARG A 126 2.26 1.19 15.91
CA ARG A 126 3.52 1.49 15.22
C ARG A 126 3.38 1.92 13.78
N MET A 127 2.18 1.90 13.23
CA MET A 127 2.01 2.27 11.84
C MET A 127 1.83 3.76 11.66
N SER A 128 2.24 4.23 10.49
CA SER A 128 1.93 5.57 10.02
C SER A 128 0.91 5.46 8.91
N VAL A 129 -0.25 6.05 9.09
CA VAL A 129 -1.30 6.06 8.08
C VAL A 129 -0.86 6.96 6.92
N PHE A 130 -1.26 6.63 5.72
CA PHE A 130 -0.91 7.44 4.55
C PHE A 130 -1.54 8.83 4.65
N LYS A 131 -0.82 9.82 4.13
CA LYS A 131 -1.35 11.19 4.05
C LYS A 131 -2.51 11.27 3.10
N ASP A 132 -2.46 10.49 2.02
CA ASP A 132 -3.45 10.57 0.97
C ASP A 132 -3.39 9.30 0.12
N GLN A 133 -4.50 8.98 -0.47
CA GLN A 133 -4.61 7.89 -1.44
C GLN A 133 -4.79 8.54 -2.81
N TRP A 134 -3.79 8.41 -3.65
CA TRP A 134 -3.84 9.01 -4.98
C TRP A 134 -4.30 8.00 -6.01
N ASN A 135 -4.88 8.49 -7.08
CA ASN A 135 -5.31 7.66 -8.17
C ASN A 135 -4.99 8.38 -9.47
N PHE A 136 -4.39 7.68 -10.41
CA PHE A 136 -4.00 8.24 -11.68
C PHE A 136 -4.58 7.40 -12.80
N GLU A 137 -5.03 8.09 -13.85
CA GLU A 137 -5.45 7.41 -15.05
C GLU A 137 -4.30 7.35 -16.02
N VAL A 138 -4.15 6.21 -16.68
CA VAL A 138 -3.13 6.03 -17.69
C VAL A 138 -3.83 5.85 -19.02
N ILE A 139 -3.51 6.75 -19.95
CA ILE A 139 -4.02 6.61 -21.29
C ILE A 139 -3.18 5.54 -21.98
N PRO A 140 -3.78 4.47 -22.50
CA PRO A 140 -2.99 3.41 -23.11
C PRO A 140 -2.11 3.95 -24.22
N PRO A 141 -0.90 3.47 -24.35
CA PRO A 141 -0.04 3.86 -25.43
C PRO A 141 -0.65 3.37 -26.74
N GLY A 142 -0.28 3.98 -27.79
CA GLY A 142 -0.71 3.53 -29.07
C GLY A 142 -1.44 4.60 -29.82
N TRP A 143 -2.36 4.16 -30.60
CA TRP A 143 -2.96 5.01 -31.56
C TRP A 143 -4.11 5.83 -31.00
N TYR A 144 -4.12 7.11 -31.32
CA TYR A 144 -5.20 7.98 -30.98
C TYR A 144 -5.80 8.54 -32.22
N PRO A 145 -7.10 8.41 -32.43
CA PRO A 145 -7.75 9.11 -33.51
C PRO A 145 -7.72 10.57 -33.17
N SER A 146 -7.14 11.32 -33.98
CA SER A 146 -7.09 12.76 -33.69
C SER A 146 -8.13 13.46 -34.46
#